data_8dbfc6e9c9f38e58d3a6527c4421dcda
#
_entry.id   8dbfc6e9c9f38e58d3a6527c4421dcda
#
_cell.length_a   1.000
_cell.length_b   1.000
_cell.length_c   1.000
_cell.angle_alpha   90.00
_cell.angle_beta   90.00
_cell.angle_gamma   90.00
#
_symmetry.space_group_name_H-M   'P 1'
#
loop_
_entity.id
_entity.type
_entity.pdbx_description
1 polymer ?
#
loop_
_entity_poly.entity_id
_entity_poly.type
_entity_poly.pdbx_seq_one_letter_code
_entity_poly.pdbx_strand_id
1 'polypeptide(L)'
;LPDILGKAANDKPARVHADLWSGNVMWTADSGDVEAVLIDPAAHGGHREEDLAMLDLFGMSYLTDILEGYQSAHPLKAGWQDRITLWQLYPIAGHCVFFGGGYVSRYRAMCRSLLK
;
A
#
# COMPACT_ATOMS: atom_id res chain seq x y z
N LEU A 1 -9.29 -14.52 14.80
CA LEU A 1 -9.07 -13.34 13.94
C LEU A 1 -10.32 -13.09 13.10
N PRO A 2 -10.80 -11.84 13.05
CA PRO A 2 -11.85 -11.52 12.11
C PRO A 2 -11.38 -11.78 10.68
N ASP A 3 -12.32 -12.14 9.80
CA ASP A 3 -12.02 -12.27 8.36
C ASP A 3 -11.80 -10.88 7.73
N ILE A 4 -10.61 -10.34 7.90
CA ILE A 4 -10.25 -9.00 7.42
C ILE A 4 -10.17 -8.98 5.89
N LEU A 5 -9.74 -10.07 5.28
CA LEU A 5 -9.64 -10.14 3.82
C LEU A 5 -11.01 -10.18 3.15
N GLY A 6 -11.99 -10.86 3.76
CA GLY A 6 -13.32 -10.95 3.20
C GLY A 6 -13.30 -11.36 1.72
N LYS A 7 -14.03 -10.64 0.89
CA LYS A 7 -14.09 -10.91 -0.57
C LYS A 7 -12.75 -10.67 -1.28
N ALA A 8 -11.83 -9.90 -0.70
CA ALA A 8 -10.53 -9.63 -1.32
C ALA A 8 -9.61 -10.87 -1.30
N ALA A 9 -9.87 -11.85 -0.42
CA ALA A 9 -9.15 -13.13 -0.42
C ALA A 9 -9.24 -13.89 -1.76
N ASN A 10 -10.25 -13.59 -2.57
CA ASN A 10 -10.45 -14.20 -3.88
C ASN A 10 -9.89 -13.36 -5.04
N ASP A 11 -9.19 -12.25 -4.76
CA ASP A 11 -8.52 -11.51 -5.81
C ASP A 11 -7.39 -12.37 -6.41
N LYS A 12 -7.27 -12.30 -7.74
CA LYS A 12 -6.17 -13.00 -8.41
C LYS A 12 -4.84 -12.37 -8.03
N PRO A 13 -3.76 -13.18 -7.92
CA PRO A 13 -2.43 -12.63 -7.74
C PRO A 13 -2.09 -11.60 -8.80
N ALA A 14 -1.51 -10.49 -8.36
CA ALA A 14 -1.04 -9.41 -9.22
C ALA A 14 0.47 -9.30 -9.14
N ARG A 15 1.09 -8.69 -10.16
CA ARG A 15 2.46 -8.22 -10.04
C ARG A 15 2.44 -6.98 -9.17
N VAL A 16 3.11 -7.02 -8.03
CA VAL A 16 3.25 -5.88 -7.13
C VAL A 16 4.65 -5.30 -7.20
N HIS A 17 4.76 -4.00 -7.01
CA HIS A 17 6.04 -3.29 -6.91
C HIS A 17 6.74 -3.65 -5.60
N ALA A 18 5.98 -3.76 -4.53
CA ALA A 18 6.37 -4.20 -3.20
C ALA A 18 7.28 -3.25 -2.40
N ASP A 19 7.61 -2.08 -2.95
CA ASP A 19 8.29 -0.98 -2.25
C ASP A 19 7.80 0.38 -2.79
N LEU A 20 6.49 0.50 -2.98
CA LEU A 20 5.86 1.65 -3.64
C LEU A 20 5.52 2.77 -2.64
N TRP A 21 6.51 3.35 -2.02
CA TRP A 21 6.38 4.59 -1.25
C TRP A 21 6.65 5.81 -2.15
N SER A 22 6.33 7.01 -1.67
CA SER A 22 6.42 8.23 -2.48
C SER A 22 7.80 8.49 -3.11
N GLY A 23 8.88 8.07 -2.45
CA GLY A 23 10.25 8.20 -2.95
C GLY A 23 10.56 7.33 -4.19
N ASN A 24 9.75 6.31 -4.47
CA ASN A 24 9.89 5.45 -5.63
C ASN A 24 8.89 5.77 -6.75
N VAL A 25 8.24 6.94 -6.65
CA VAL A 25 7.39 7.49 -7.71
C VAL A 25 8.00 8.79 -8.21
N MET A 26 8.44 8.80 -9.45
CA MET A 26 8.98 9.98 -10.13
C MET A 26 7.91 10.57 -11.03
N TRP A 27 7.84 11.88 -11.07
CA TRP A 27 6.92 12.60 -11.95
C TRP A 27 7.69 13.24 -13.11
N THR A 28 7.23 13.08 -14.33
CA THR A 28 7.80 13.69 -15.52
C THR A 28 6.72 14.36 -16.35
N ALA A 29 7.10 15.41 -17.06
CA ALA A 29 6.24 16.14 -17.99
C ALA A 29 6.88 16.25 -19.38
N ASP A 30 7.82 15.40 -19.72
CA ASP A 30 8.61 15.46 -20.97
C ASP A 30 7.76 15.26 -22.22
N SER A 31 6.63 14.55 -22.12
CA SER A 31 5.67 14.32 -23.22
C SER A 31 4.60 15.40 -23.33
N GLY A 32 4.63 16.44 -22.46
CA GLY A 32 3.59 17.47 -22.37
C GLY A 32 2.48 17.12 -21.36
N ASP A 33 2.29 15.85 -21.05
CA ASP A 33 1.42 15.37 -19.98
C ASP A 33 2.26 14.95 -18.78
N VAL A 34 1.67 15.01 -17.58
CA VAL A 34 2.31 14.53 -16.35
C VAL A 34 2.19 13.02 -16.30
N GLU A 35 3.32 12.35 -16.22
CA GLU A 35 3.39 10.90 -16.11
C GLU A 35 4.10 10.48 -14.80
N ALA A 36 3.65 9.37 -14.21
CA ALA A 36 4.33 8.74 -13.10
C ALA A 36 5.26 7.64 -13.61
N VAL A 37 6.50 7.66 -13.14
CA VAL A 37 7.49 6.61 -13.41
C VAL A 37 7.80 5.92 -12.08
N LEU A 38 7.58 4.61 -12.03
CA LEU A 38 7.87 3.81 -10.85
C LEU A 38 9.31 3.28 -10.95
N ILE A 39 10.07 3.40 -9.87
CA ILE A 39 11.48 3.00 -9.80
C ILE A 39 11.73 2.07 -8.60
N ASP A 40 12.87 1.39 -8.61
CA ASP A 40 13.37 0.54 -7.53
C ASP A 40 12.38 -0.52 -7.00
N PRO A 41 11.79 -1.35 -7.87
CA PRO A 41 10.83 -2.35 -7.45
C PRO A 41 11.49 -3.51 -6.70
N ALA A 42 10.80 -4.05 -5.69
CA ALA A 42 11.06 -5.36 -5.09
C ALA A 42 10.03 -6.38 -5.61
N ALA A 43 9.81 -6.40 -6.91
CA ALA A 43 8.66 -7.03 -7.56
C ALA A 43 8.48 -8.52 -7.26
N HIS A 44 7.26 -8.89 -6.90
CA HIS A 44 6.82 -10.28 -6.74
C HIS A 44 5.33 -10.43 -7.05
N GLY A 45 4.83 -11.67 -7.01
CA GLY A 45 3.39 -11.91 -7.04
C GLY A 45 2.77 -11.67 -5.67
N GLY A 46 1.71 -10.89 -5.61
CA GLY A 46 1.06 -10.55 -4.35
C GLY A 46 -0.34 -9.97 -4.53
N HIS A 47 -0.87 -9.39 -3.48
CA HIS A 47 -2.18 -8.77 -3.52
C HIS A 47 -2.06 -7.31 -3.98
N ARG A 48 -2.91 -6.90 -4.93
CA ARG A 48 -2.87 -5.55 -5.52
C ARG A 48 -3.05 -4.40 -4.52
N GLU A 49 -3.69 -4.65 -3.39
CA GLU A 49 -3.85 -3.65 -2.32
C GLU A 49 -2.55 -3.34 -1.58
N GLU A 50 -1.54 -4.22 -1.66
CA GLU A 50 -0.24 -4.01 -0.99
C GLU A 50 0.44 -2.71 -1.43
N ASP A 51 0.50 -2.48 -2.74
CA ASP A 51 1.14 -1.26 -3.28
C ASP A 51 0.34 0.00 -2.93
N LEU A 52 -0.97 -0.07 -2.98
CA LEU A 52 -1.84 1.06 -2.61
C LEU A 52 -1.71 1.41 -1.14
N ALA A 53 -1.59 0.40 -0.28
CA ALA A 53 -1.34 0.59 1.14
C ALA A 53 0.05 1.19 1.42
N MET A 54 1.05 0.83 0.62
CA MET A 54 2.40 1.40 0.73
C MET A 54 2.41 2.88 0.34
N LEU A 55 1.67 3.29 -0.69
CA LEU A 55 1.53 4.70 -1.06
C LEU A 55 0.97 5.55 0.10
N ASP A 56 0.05 5.00 0.87
CA ASP A 56 -0.54 5.67 2.04
C ASP A 56 0.42 5.74 3.24
N LEU A 57 1.33 4.81 3.38
CA LEU A 57 2.09 4.54 4.61
C LEU A 57 2.91 5.73 5.12
N PHE A 58 3.63 6.40 4.24
CA PHE A 58 4.46 7.57 4.54
C PHE A 58 3.94 8.86 3.93
N GLY A 59 2.71 8.82 3.41
CA GLY A 59 2.10 9.91 2.68
C GLY A 59 2.54 9.97 1.22
N MET A 60 1.64 10.46 0.40
CA MET A 60 1.83 10.62 -1.03
C MET A 60 1.04 11.83 -1.49
N SER A 61 1.69 12.75 -2.23
CA SER A 61 0.97 13.84 -2.89
C SER A 61 -0.04 13.27 -3.89
N TYR A 62 -1.24 13.85 -3.91
CA TYR A 62 -2.32 13.43 -4.81
C TYR A 62 -2.79 11.99 -4.62
N LEU A 63 -2.62 11.42 -3.41
CA LEU A 63 -3.02 10.04 -3.13
C LEU A 63 -4.50 9.78 -3.44
N THR A 64 -5.39 10.71 -3.10
CA THR A 64 -6.82 10.59 -3.40
C THR A 64 -7.07 10.46 -4.91
N ASP A 65 -6.42 11.30 -5.72
CA ASP A 65 -6.55 11.26 -7.18
C ASP A 65 -6.00 9.94 -7.76
N ILE A 66 -4.88 9.45 -7.23
CA ILE A 66 -4.29 8.18 -7.61
C ILE A 66 -5.25 7.02 -7.31
N LEU A 67 -5.83 6.98 -6.11
CA LEU A 67 -6.77 5.95 -5.71
C LEU A 67 -8.07 6.00 -6.52
N GLU A 68 -8.59 7.19 -6.80
CA GLU A 68 -9.76 7.37 -7.66
C GLU A 68 -9.48 6.88 -9.09
N GLY A 69 -8.33 7.21 -9.66
CA GLY A 69 -7.90 6.73 -10.96
C GLY A 69 -7.77 5.20 -11.01
N TYR A 70 -7.18 4.62 -9.97
CA TYR A 70 -7.08 3.17 -9.85
C TYR A 70 -8.47 2.51 -9.78
N GLN A 71 -9.34 3.03 -8.92
CA GLN A 71 -10.71 2.54 -8.77
C GLN A 71 -11.52 2.60 -10.06
N SER A 72 -11.31 3.63 -10.89
CA SER A 72 -12.00 3.76 -12.16
C SER A 72 -11.59 2.67 -13.18
N ALA A 73 -10.33 2.24 -13.12
CA ALA A 73 -9.80 1.20 -14.01
C ALA A 73 -10.04 -0.22 -13.48
N HIS A 74 -9.79 -0.42 -12.18
CA HIS A 74 -9.89 -1.72 -11.50
C HIS A 74 -10.50 -1.55 -10.11
N PRO A 75 -11.84 -1.54 -9.99
CA PRO A 75 -12.49 -1.37 -8.69
C PRO A 75 -12.00 -2.36 -7.63
N LEU A 76 -11.63 -1.83 -6.47
CA LEU A 76 -11.24 -2.62 -5.31
C LEU A 76 -12.48 -3.25 -4.66
N LYS A 77 -12.29 -4.38 -4.01
CA LYS A 77 -13.37 -5.04 -3.27
C LYS A 77 -13.79 -4.19 -2.07
N ALA A 78 -15.08 -4.20 -1.76
CA ALA A 78 -15.62 -3.46 -0.61
C ALA A 78 -14.82 -3.72 0.67
N GLY A 79 -14.63 -2.68 1.48
CA GLY A 79 -13.85 -2.75 2.71
C GLY A 79 -12.33 -2.62 2.51
N TRP A 80 -11.87 -2.25 1.33
CA TRP A 80 -10.43 -2.10 1.07
C TRP A 80 -9.77 -1.05 1.99
N GLN A 81 -10.48 0.00 2.38
CA GLN A 81 -9.97 1.02 3.29
C GLN A 81 -9.59 0.41 4.66
N ASP A 82 -10.41 -0.51 5.16
CA ASP A 82 -10.16 -1.18 6.43
C ASP A 82 -8.97 -2.16 6.34
N ARG A 83 -8.65 -2.63 5.13
CA ARG A 83 -7.52 -3.54 4.90
C ARG A 83 -6.18 -2.84 4.72
N ILE A 84 -6.15 -1.52 4.51
CA ILE A 84 -4.89 -0.76 4.36
C ILE A 84 -3.93 -1.07 5.50
N THR A 85 -4.40 -0.99 6.73
CA THR A 85 -3.58 -1.27 7.92
C THR A 85 -3.02 -2.70 7.93
N LEU A 86 -3.79 -3.68 7.44
CA LEU A 86 -3.31 -5.06 7.32
C LEU A 86 -2.08 -5.15 6.41
N TRP A 87 -2.14 -4.56 5.23
CA TRP A 87 -1.04 -4.59 4.27
C TRP A 87 0.18 -3.78 4.73
N GLN A 88 -0.02 -2.76 5.54
CA GLN A 88 1.06 -1.95 6.11
C GLN A 88 1.82 -2.65 7.24
N LEU A 89 1.31 -3.75 7.81
CA LEU A 89 1.99 -4.45 8.90
C LEU A 89 3.38 -4.95 8.51
N TYR A 90 3.53 -5.53 7.33
CA TYR A 90 4.80 -6.07 6.88
C TYR A 90 5.89 -5.00 6.75
N PRO A 91 5.69 -3.90 6.00
CA PRO A 91 6.69 -2.85 5.90
C PRO A 91 6.99 -2.18 7.25
N ILE A 92 6.01 -1.98 8.11
CA ILE A 92 6.26 -1.42 9.45
C ILE A 92 7.03 -2.40 10.33
N ALA A 93 6.76 -3.71 10.25
CA ALA A 93 7.57 -4.71 10.93
C ALA A 93 9.04 -4.65 10.50
N GLY A 94 9.30 -4.48 9.20
CA GLY A 94 10.66 -4.25 8.68
C GLY A 94 11.31 -3.00 9.28
N HIS A 95 10.58 -1.90 9.38
CA HIS A 95 11.08 -0.67 10.00
C HIS A 95 11.36 -0.84 11.51
N CYS A 96 10.60 -1.69 12.21
CA CYS A 96 10.91 -2.05 13.60
C CYS A 96 12.28 -2.73 13.72
N VAL A 97 12.60 -3.63 12.80
CA VAL A 97 13.87 -4.36 12.77
C VAL A 97 15.05 -3.43 12.48
N PHE A 98 14.91 -2.56 11.48
CA PHE A 98 16.00 -1.69 11.04
C PHE A 98 16.16 -0.42 11.88
N PHE A 99 15.10 0.13 12.42
CA PHE A 99 15.09 1.44 13.06
C PHE A 99 14.61 1.43 14.52
N GLY A 100 13.84 0.41 14.94
CA GLY A 100 13.32 0.29 16.31
C GLY A 100 12.42 1.46 16.75
N GLY A 101 12.48 1.81 18.02
CA GLY A 101 11.90 3.04 18.56
C GLY A 101 10.40 3.21 18.34
N GLY A 102 10.01 4.35 17.78
CA GLY A 102 8.61 4.70 17.53
C GLY A 102 7.86 3.75 16.60
N TYR A 103 8.56 3.04 15.73
CA TYR A 103 7.93 2.04 14.85
C TYR A 103 7.36 0.85 15.62
N VAL A 104 7.98 0.45 16.72
CA VAL A 104 7.47 -0.63 17.59
C VAL A 104 6.13 -0.24 18.19
N SER A 105 6.01 0.98 18.70
CA SER A 105 4.74 1.51 19.24
C SER A 105 3.66 1.59 18.16
N ARG A 106 4.03 2.06 16.97
CA ARG A 106 3.12 2.13 15.80
C ARG A 106 2.64 0.74 15.41
N TYR A 107 3.55 -0.22 15.28
CA TYR A 107 3.21 -1.60 14.94
C TYR A 107 2.22 -2.22 15.94
N ARG A 108 2.48 -2.04 17.24
CA ARG A 108 1.56 -2.52 18.29
C ARG A 108 0.16 -1.90 18.20
N ALA A 109 0.09 -0.60 17.93
CA ALA A 109 -1.19 0.09 17.75
C ALA A 109 -1.97 -0.45 16.54
N MET A 110 -1.27 -0.69 15.42
CA MET A 110 -1.85 -1.28 14.22
C MET A 110 -2.40 -2.68 14.48
N CYS A 111 -1.64 -3.54 15.14
CA CYS A 111 -2.10 -4.88 15.52
C CYS A 111 -3.37 -4.83 16.38
N ARG A 112 -3.41 -3.94 17.37
CA ARG A 112 -4.58 -3.77 18.22
C ARG A 112 -5.81 -3.32 17.44
N SER A 113 -5.64 -2.42 16.48
CA SER A 113 -6.75 -1.95 15.65
C SER A 113 -7.37 -3.05 14.80
N LEU A 114 -6.54 -3.97 14.30
CA LEU A 114 -6.98 -5.09 13.47
C LEU A 114 -7.66 -6.21 14.28
N LEU A 115 -7.38 -6.30 15.57
CA LEU A 115 -7.95 -7.32 16.46
C LEU A 115 -9.29 -6.90 17.10
N LYS A 116 -9.71 -5.70 16.90
CA LYS A 116 -11.03 -5.23 17.32
C LYS A 116 -12.12 -5.74 16.36
#